data_b633a01527db5b8a867e4b397f5c16c1
#
_entry.id   b633a01527db5b8a867e4b397f5c16c1
#
_cell.length_a   1.000
_cell.length_b   1.000
_cell.length_c   1.000
_cell.angle_alpha   90.00
_cell.angle_beta   90.00
_cell.angle_gamma   90.00
#
_symmetry.space_group_name_H-M   'P 1'
#
loop_
_entity.id
_entity.type
_entity.pdbx_description
1 polymer ?
#
loop_
_entity_poly.entity_id
_entity_poly.type
_entity_poly.pdbx_seq_one_letter_code
_entity_poly.pdbx_strand_id
1 'polypeptide(L)'
;MGKVIAVCTSDRKGIQKKDVSTAHFSAEWGIDGDAHAGKWHRQISLLSADKIEAFNKRGANVIPGAFGENLVVEGFDFRALPVGTLLRCNDVLLEMTQIGKECHSHCEIYKKMGDCIMPREGVFARVLEPGTISVGDEMVIVPREGKFPWQAAIITLGESGSSETISKRLRDAGYAVVEEPAIPDDVRVLKQQLMRLCDQRQLDLILVTGGTGSAAQDAMRAVSDKPDPGIVSAAIRGKTLIAAATEERMDALMDSAPQVMESLRNGR
;
A
#
# COMPACT_ATOMS: atom_id res chain seq x y z
N MET A 1 3.53 11.81 17.79
CA MET A 1 4.46 12.87 17.34
C MET A 1 5.80 12.21 17.10
N GLY A 2 6.40 12.44 15.98
CA GLY A 2 7.70 11.89 15.61
C GLY A 2 8.65 13.00 15.15
N LYS A 3 9.93 12.65 14.99
CA LYS A 3 10.98 13.57 14.54
C LYS A 3 11.72 13.01 13.35
N VAL A 4 11.91 13.81 12.32
CA VAL A 4 12.69 13.43 11.13
C VAL A 4 14.18 13.35 11.49
N ILE A 5 14.77 12.17 11.30
CA ILE A 5 16.17 11.87 11.61
C ILE A 5 17.05 11.93 10.37
N ALA A 6 16.50 11.58 9.20
CA ALA A 6 17.20 11.68 7.93
C ALA A 6 16.24 11.91 6.77
N VAL A 7 16.72 12.67 5.75
CA VAL A 7 16.05 12.88 4.48
C VAL A 7 16.98 12.38 3.38
N CYS A 8 16.60 11.28 2.69
CA CYS A 8 17.50 10.56 1.80
C CYS A 8 16.96 10.52 0.37
N THR A 9 17.86 10.74 -0.59
CA THR A 9 17.57 10.69 -2.04
C THR A 9 18.64 9.91 -2.80
N SER A 10 18.32 9.50 -4.02
CA SER A 10 19.27 8.95 -4.98
C SER A 10 18.91 9.38 -6.39
N ASP A 11 19.89 9.61 -7.22
CA ASP A 11 19.76 9.97 -8.64
C ASP A 11 19.46 8.75 -9.54
N ARG A 12 19.63 7.53 -9.01
CA ARG A 12 19.44 6.27 -9.74
C ARG A 12 18.70 5.24 -8.90
N LYS A 13 17.88 4.40 -9.55
CA LYS A 13 17.24 3.24 -8.92
C LYS A 13 18.25 2.14 -8.62
N GLY A 14 17.98 1.36 -7.55
CA GLY A 14 18.79 0.19 -7.20
C GLY A 14 20.09 0.49 -6.45
N ILE A 15 20.34 1.75 -6.08
CA ILE A 15 21.47 2.15 -5.24
C ILE A 15 21.00 2.63 -3.87
N GLN A 16 21.88 2.63 -2.91
CA GLN A 16 21.64 3.23 -1.60
C GLN A 16 21.38 4.74 -1.75
N LYS A 17 20.38 5.25 -1.03
CA LYS A 17 20.12 6.68 -0.94
C LYS A 17 21.12 7.37 -0.02
N LYS A 18 21.36 8.66 -0.22
CA LYS A 18 22.24 9.51 0.59
C LYS A 18 21.39 10.49 1.37
N ASP A 19 21.75 10.72 2.63
CA ASP A 19 21.15 11.78 3.42
C ASP A 19 21.55 13.14 2.83
N VAL A 20 20.54 13.93 2.48
CA VAL A 20 20.67 15.30 1.95
C VAL A 20 20.23 16.34 2.96
N SER A 21 19.84 15.89 4.15
CA SER A 21 19.37 16.70 5.29
C SER A 21 18.09 17.50 5.05
N THR A 22 17.82 17.93 3.83
CA THR A 22 16.67 18.75 3.44
C THR A 22 16.27 18.42 1.99
N ALA A 23 14.96 18.34 1.71
CA ALA A 23 14.46 18.15 0.35
C ALA A 23 13.09 18.81 0.17
N HIS A 24 12.78 19.19 -1.08
CA HIS A 24 11.45 19.64 -1.48
C HIS A 24 10.60 18.45 -1.96
N PHE A 25 9.35 18.43 -1.52
CA PHE A 25 8.34 17.42 -1.83
C PHE A 25 7.29 18.04 -2.73
N SER A 26 7.13 17.49 -3.93
CA SER A 26 6.13 17.95 -4.91
C SER A 26 4.88 17.07 -4.84
N ALA A 27 3.69 17.71 -4.82
CA ALA A 27 2.41 17.00 -4.77
C ALA A 27 2.23 16.05 -5.95
N GLU A 28 1.66 14.87 -5.69
CA GLU A 28 1.42 13.79 -6.66
C GLU A 28 2.68 13.35 -7.44
N TRP A 29 3.88 13.64 -6.90
CA TRP A 29 5.14 13.31 -7.55
C TRP A 29 6.16 12.66 -6.60
N GLY A 30 6.46 13.27 -5.46
CA GLY A 30 7.47 12.80 -4.52
C GLY A 30 8.57 13.82 -4.27
N ILE A 31 9.79 13.36 -3.96
CA ILE A 31 10.94 14.24 -3.72
C ILE A 31 11.57 14.67 -5.04
N ASP A 32 11.80 15.96 -5.19
CA ASP A 32 12.46 16.52 -6.37
C ASP A 32 13.88 15.96 -6.51
N GLY A 33 14.17 15.44 -7.70
CA GLY A 33 15.47 14.82 -8.00
C GLY A 33 15.67 13.38 -7.50
N ASP A 34 14.71 12.80 -6.78
CA ASP A 34 14.79 11.38 -6.41
C ASP A 34 14.39 10.47 -7.58
N ALA A 35 15.17 9.42 -7.82
CA ALA A 35 14.93 8.49 -8.92
C ALA A 35 13.62 7.68 -8.82
N HIS A 36 13.00 7.64 -7.63
CA HIS A 36 11.74 6.95 -7.40
C HIS A 36 10.52 7.89 -7.43
N ALA A 37 10.75 9.20 -7.60
CA ALA A 37 9.66 10.16 -7.81
C ALA A 37 8.84 9.81 -9.06
N GLY A 38 7.53 10.06 -9.04
CA GLY A 38 6.65 9.79 -10.17
C GLY A 38 5.18 9.67 -9.77
N LYS A 39 4.31 9.58 -10.79
CA LYS A 39 2.85 9.47 -10.63
C LYS A 39 2.44 8.03 -10.27
N TRP A 40 2.73 7.61 -9.07
CA TRP A 40 2.38 6.31 -8.51
C TRP A 40 2.17 6.40 -7.01
N HIS A 41 1.74 5.32 -6.37
CA HIS A 41 1.40 5.36 -4.95
C HIS A 41 2.60 5.25 -3.99
N ARG A 42 3.79 4.87 -4.45
CA ARG A 42 5.00 4.72 -3.62
C ARG A 42 6.00 5.82 -3.90
N GLN A 43 5.56 7.08 -3.84
CA GLN A 43 6.39 8.25 -4.11
C GLN A 43 7.48 8.44 -3.07
N ILE A 44 7.13 8.19 -1.80
CA ILE A 44 8.01 8.34 -0.64
C ILE A 44 8.04 7.02 0.10
N SER A 45 9.23 6.61 0.54
CA SER A 45 9.41 5.47 1.45
C SER A 45 9.87 5.95 2.82
N LEU A 46 9.24 5.43 3.88
CA LEU A 46 9.52 5.80 5.26
C LEU A 46 9.91 4.56 6.06
N LEU A 47 10.79 4.76 7.04
CA LEU A 47 11.21 3.72 7.98
C LEU A 47 11.39 4.31 9.38
N SER A 48 10.97 3.56 10.41
CA SER A 48 11.17 3.97 11.79
C SER A 48 12.65 3.89 12.19
N ALA A 49 13.16 4.92 12.84
CA ALA A 49 14.55 4.95 13.34
C ALA A 49 14.83 3.78 14.29
N ASP A 50 13.89 3.46 15.19
CA ASP A 50 14.00 2.37 16.15
C ASP A 50 14.19 1.00 15.48
N LYS A 51 13.56 0.79 14.29
CA LYS A 51 13.71 -0.45 13.53
C LYS A 51 15.09 -0.57 12.90
N ILE A 52 15.67 0.55 12.45
CA ILE A 52 17.06 0.60 11.95
C ILE A 52 18.03 0.35 13.10
N GLU A 53 17.83 0.99 14.25
CA GLU A 53 18.65 0.79 15.44
C GLU A 53 18.63 -0.68 15.92
N ALA A 54 17.44 -1.26 16.03
CA ALA A 54 17.27 -2.67 16.40
C ALA A 54 17.98 -3.61 15.40
N PHE A 55 17.93 -3.29 14.11
CA PHE A 55 18.64 -4.06 13.09
C PHE A 55 20.17 -3.90 13.21
N ASN A 56 20.65 -2.69 13.54
CA ASN A 56 22.07 -2.42 13.78
C ASN A 56 22.61 -3.15 15.03
N LYS A 57 21.79 -3.29 16.08
CA LYS A 57 22.15 -4.11 17.27
C LYS A 57 22.39 -5.58 16.92
N ARG A 58 21.85 -6.06 15.78
CA ARG A 58 22.12 -7.40 15.23
C ARG A 58 23.41 -7.48 14.40
N GLY A 59 24.18 -6.40 14.28
CA GLY A 59 25.46 -6.32 13.55
C GLY A 59 25.35 -5.85 12.10
N ALA A 60 24.22 -5.26 11.70
CA ALA A 60 24.02 -4.80 10.33
C ALA A 60 24.93 -3.63 9.94
N ASN A 61 25.13 -2.66 10.85
CA ASN A 61 25.92 -1.44 10.63
C ASN A 61 25.45 -0.66 9.39
N VAL A 62 24.14 -0.49 9.25
CA VAL A 62 23.52 0.29 8.18
C VAL A 62 23.31 1.74 8.61
N ILE A 63 23.41 2.65 7.66
CA ILE A 63 23.16 4.08 7.83
C ILE A 63 21.82 4.45 7.18
N PRO A 64 21.22 5.62 7.48
CA PRO A 64 20.03 6.10 6.77
C PRO A 64 20.20 6.06 5.26
N GLY A 65 19.13 5.67 4.54
CA GLY A 65 19.14 5.48 3.09
C GLY A 65 19.57 4.10 2.61
N ALA A 66 20.11 3.25 3.50
CA ALA A 66 20.66 1.94 3.13
C ALA A 66 19.62 0.97 2.57
N PHE A 67 18.36 1.03 3.03
CA PHE A 67 17.26 0.21 2.54
C PHE A 67 16.53 0.85 1.34
N GLY A 68 16.97 2.05 0.91
CA GLY A 68 16.32 2.86 -0.13
C GLY A 68 15.18 3.71 0.40
N GLU A 69 15.08 3.87 1.70
CA GLU A 69 14.10 4.77 2.33
C GLU A 69 14.44 6.23 2.08
N ASN A 70 13.40 7.07 1.99
CA ASN A 70 13.51 8.52 1.85
C ASN A 70 13.51 9.23 3.19
N LEU A 71 12.63 8.82 4.09
CA LEU A 71 12.51 9.42 5.42
C LEU A 71 12.79 8.38 6.49
N VAL A 72 13.68 8.72 7.40
CA VAL A 72 13.87 8.02 8.67
C VAL A 72 13.28 8.89 9.76
N VAL A 73 12.30 8.33 10.51
CA VAL A 73 11.55 9.09 11.52
C VAL A 73 11.57 8.33 12.84
N GLU A 74 11.88 9.06 13.92
CA GLU A 74 11.80 8.58 15.30
C GLU A 74 10.40 8.78 15.86
N GLY A 75 9.96 7.94 16.80
CA GLY A 75 8.71 8.09 17.54
C GLY A 75 7.47 7.52 16.87
N PHE A 76 7.61 6.84 15.71
CA PHE A 76 6.53 6.10 15.07
C PHE A 76 6.87 4.64 14.86
N ASP A 77 5.93 3.74 15.19
CA ASP A 77 5.86 2.43 14.57
C ASP A 77 4.93 2.52 13.35
N PHE A 78 5.49 2.83 12.20
CA PHE A 78 4.72 3.02 10.97
C PHE A 78 3.91 1.79 10.57
N ARG A 79 4.40 0.58 10.86
CA ARG A 79 3.70 -0.66 10.55
C ARG A 79 2.38 -0.80 11.31
N ALA A 80 2.31 -0.23 12.52
CA ALA A 80 1.10 -0.25 13.34
C ALA A 80 0.03 0.75 12.85
N LEU A 81 0.40 1.69 11.98
CA LEU A 81 -0.53 2.67 11.42
C LEU A 81 -1.26 2.08 10.20
N PRO A 82 -2.57 2.30 10.07
CA PRO A 82 -3.31 1.82 8.91
C PRO A 82 -2.91 2.58 7.64
N VAL A 83 -3.02 1.91 6.49
CA VAL A 83 -2.98 2.59 5.19
C VAL A 83 -4.08 3.65 5.14
N GLY A 84 -3.79 4.79 4.51
CA GLY A 84 -4.65 5.98 4.54
C GLY A 84 -4.36 6.92 5.70
N THR A 85 -3.46 6.58 6.64
CA THR A 85 -3.00 7.53 7.67
C THR A 85 -2.37 8.75 7.01
N LEU A 86 -2.77 9.94 7.49
CA LEU A 86 -2.22 11.22 7.07
C LEU A 86 -1.12 11.65 8.03
N LEU A 87 0.03 12.00 7.47
CA LEU A 87 1.20 12.47 8.21
C LEU A 87 1.53 13.89 7.75
N ARG A 88 1.53 14.83 8.68
CA ARG A 88 1.90 16.25 8.44
C ARG A 88 3.31 16.49 8.96
N CYS A 89 4.14 17.08 8.13
CA CYS A 89 5.46 17.60 8.51
C CYS A 89 5.64 18.98 7.86
N ASN A 90 5.58 20.05 8.64
CA ASN A 90 5.46 21.42 8.16
C ASN A 90 4.26 21.55 7.19
N ASP A 91 4.51 22.10 5.97
CA ASP A 91 3.48 22.24 4.93
C ASP A 91 3.20 20.92 4.20
N VAL A 92 4.11 19.94 4.27
CA VAL A 92 3.99 18.68 3.56
C VAL A 92 2.93 17.78 4.20
N LEU A 93 1.97 17.34 3.40
CA LEU A 93 1.00 16.31 3.80
C LEU A 93 1.27 15.04 3.00
N LEU A 94 1.53 13.96 3.72
CA LEU A 94 1.74 12.62 3.18
C LEU A 94 0.54 11.72 3.51
N GLU A 95 0.15 10.86 2.58
CA GLU A 95 -0.80 9.78 2.82
C GLU A 95 -0.09 8.44 2.72
N MET A 96 -0.13 7.64 3.78
CA MET A 96 0.37 6.26 3.74
C MET A 96 -0.44 5.42 2.74
N THR A 97 0.23 4.75 1.82
CA THR A 97 -0.41 4.02 0.73
C THR A 97 -0.11 2.53 0.71
N GLN A 98 0.94 2.10 1.41
CA GLN A 98 1.35 0.69 1.46
C GLN A 98 2.23 0.41 2.67
N ILE A 99 2.08 -0.78 3.24
CA ILE A 99 2.95 -1.33 4.29
C ILE A 99 3.76 -2.49 3.69
N GLY A 100 5.09 -2.44 3.82
CA GLY A 100 5.99 -3.44 3.29
C GLY A 100 6.12 -3.42 1.75
N LYS A 101 7.05 -4.19 1.26
CA LYS A 101 7.22 -4.45 -0.18
C LYS A 101 7.86 -5.81 -0.42
N GLU A 102 7.51 -6.47 -1.50
CA GLU A 102 8.26 -7.63 -1.97
C GLU A 102 9.58 -7.18 -2.62
N CYS A 103 10.68 -7.85 -2.27
CA CYS A 103 11.97 -7.67 -2.93
C CYS A 103 12.20 -8.82 -3.89
N HIS A 104 12.31 -8.52 -5.17
CA HIS A 104 12.54 -9.53 -6.22
C HIS A 104 14.00 -10.00 -6.29
N SER A 105 14.92 -9.28 -5.66
CA SER A 105 16.34 -9.63 -5.59
C SER A 105 16.92 -9.32 -4.22
N HIS A 106 17.83 -10.18 -3.78
CA HIS A 106 18.56 -9.99 -2.52
C HIS A 106 19.63 -8.91 -2.69
N CYS A 107 19.49 -7.79 -1.99
CA CYS A 107 20.50 -6.73 -1.94
C CYS A 107 21.67 -7.11 -1.01
N GLU A 108 22.72 -6.29 -0.97
CA GLU A 108 23.89 -6.53 -0.13
C GLU A 108 23.54 -6.66 1.37
N ILE A 109 22.55 -5.91 1.86
CA ILE A 109 22.09 -6.04 3.25
C ILE A 109 21.53 -7.44 3.50
N TYR A 110 20.69 -7.93 2.60
CA TYR A 110 20.12 -9.28 2.73
C TYR A 110 21.21 -10.35 2.64
N LYS A 111 22.17 -10.22 1.72
CA LYS A 111 23.30 -11.16 1.61
C LYS A 111 24.14 -11.19 2.89
N LYS A 112 24.39 -10.03 3.50
CA LYS A 112 25.18 -9.91 4.74
C LYS A 112 24.44 -10.44 5.97
N MET A 113 23.16 -10.13 6.09
CA MET A 113 22.38 -10.37 7.31
C MET A 113 21.46 -11.60 7.25
N GLY A 114 21.24 -12.18 6.06
CA GLY A 114 20.23 -13.20 5.81
C GLY A 114 18.78 -12.68 5.96
N ASP A 115 18.61 -11.37 6.15
CA ASP A 115 17.33 -10.72 6.47
C ASP A 115 17.31 -9.27 5.99
N CYS A 116 16.09 -8.70 5.86
CA CYS A 116 15.90 -7.29 5.57
C CYS A 116 14.61 -6.80 6.25
N ILE A 117 14.66 -5.61 6.84
CA ILE A 117 13.50 -5.02 7.53
C ILE A 117 12.55 -4.32 6.57
N MET A 118 13.00 -3.82 5.43
CA MET A 118 12.18 -3.05 4.49
C MET A 118 10.91 -3.77 4.01
N PRO A 119 10.93 -5.10 3.74
CA PRO A 119 9.72 -5.85 3.37
C PRO A 119 8.63 -5.87 4.45
N ARG A 120 9.00 -5.72 5.71
CA ARG A 120 8.07 -5.82 6.83
C ARG A 120 7.77 -4.49 7.50
N GLU A 121 8.78 -3.65 7.67
CA GLU A 121 8.71 -2.43 8.49
C GLU A 121 8.66 -1.15 7.64
N GLY A 122 9.10 -1.22 6.37
CA GLY A 122 9.05 -0.07 5.47
C GLY A 122 7.61 0.24 5.07
N VAL A 123 7.28 1.52 5.01
CA VAL A 123 5.99 1.98 4.50
C VAL A 123 6.17 2.96 3.34
N PHE A 124 5.14 3.14 2.56
CA PHE A 124 5.14 4.04 1.42
C PHE A 124 4.02 5.05 1.54
N ALA A 125 4.28 6.24 1.00
CA ALA A 125 3.31 7.32 0.98
C ALA A 125 3.31 8.04 -0.37
N ARG A 126 2.24 8.79 -0.62
CA ARG A 126 2.18 9.81 -1.67
C ARG A 126 2.13 11.20 -1.05
N VAL A 127 2.59 12.19 -1.77
CA VAL A 127 2.56 13.59 -1.36
C VAL A 127 1.22 14.18 -1.79
N LEU A 128 0.42 14.65 -0.83
CA LEU A 128 -0.84 15.35 -1.09
C LEU A 128 -0.66 16.86 -1.15
N GLU A 129 0.15 17.43 -0.24
CA GLU A 129 0.46 18.85 -0.21
C GLU A 129 1.98 19.03 -0.26
N PRO A 130 2.47 19.95 -1.10
CA PRO A 130 3.91 20.15 -1.31
C PRO A 130 4.53 20.97 -0.19
N GLY A 131 5.86 20.92 -0.10
CA GLY A 131 6.63 21.72 0.84
C GLY A 131 8.04 21.17 1.04
N THR A 132 8.69 21.60 2.10
CA THR A 132 10.06 21.19 2.45
C THR A 132 10.08 20.46 3.78
N ILE A 133 10.82 19.35 3.82
CA ILE A 133 11.13 18.62 5.05
C ILE A 133 12.62 18.62 5.27
N SER A 134 13.03 18.89 6.51
CA SER A 134 14.41 18.90 6.96
C SER A 134 14.62 17.96 8.14
N VAL A 135 15.84 17.52 8.33
CA VAL A 135 16.25 16.82 9.56
C VAL A 135 15.95 17.69 10.77
N GLY A 136 15.31 17.09 11.77
CA GLY A 136 14.88 17.77 13.00
C GLY A 136 13.42 18.22 12.99
N ASP A 137 12.76 18.25 11.83
CA ASP A 137 11.35 18.65 11.75
C ASP A 137 10.44 17.65 12.46
N GLU A 138 9.35 18.16 13.02
CA GLU A 138 8.34 17.35 13.67
C GLU A 138 7.34 16.80 12.66
N MET A 139 6.97 15.53 12.83
CA MET A 139 5.93 14.85 12.06
C MET A 139 4.78 14.45 12.98
N VAL A 140 3.55 14.74 12.58
CA VAL A 140 2.35 14.41 13.36
C VAL A 140 1.34 13.64 12.51
N ILE A 141 0.56 12.76 13.16
CA ILE A 141 -0.62 12.17 12.55
C ILE A 141 -1.74 13.21 12.61
N VAL A 142 -2.37 13.48 11.48
CA VAL A 142 -3.53 14.37 11.41
C VAL A 142 -4.80 13.58 11.09
N PRO A 143 -5.95 14.00 11.64
CA PRO A 143 -7.20 13.33 11.37
C PRO A 143 -7.55 13.46 9.87
N ARG A 144 -8.16 12.41 9.32
CA ARG A 144 -8.69 12.42 7.98
C ARG A 144 -10.12 12.97 8.04
N GLU A 145 -10.32 14.18 7.56
CA GLU A 145 -11.62 14.83 7.55
C GLU A 145 -12.41 14.52 6.26
N GLY A 146 -13.73 14.38 6.37
CA GLY A 146 -14.64 14.17 5.23
C GLY A 146 -14.87 12.69 4.87
N LYS A 147 -15.70 12.49 3.84
CA LYS A 147 -15.96 11.17 3.24
C LYS A 147 -14.92 10.93 2.14
N PHE A 148 -14.23 9.81 2.23
CA PHE A 148 -13.28 9.37 1.21
C PHE A 148 -13.91 8.27 0.38
N PRO A 149 -13.65 8.25 -0.94
CA PRO A 149 -14.11 7.17 -1.78
C PRO A 149 -13.55 5.83 -1.28
N TRP A 150 -14.34 4.77 -1.43
CA TRP A 150 -13.85 3.42 -1.23
C TRP A 150 -12.74 3.12 -2.22
N GLN A 151 -11.62 2.61 -1.74
CA GLN A 151 -10.52 2.20 -2.61
C GLN A 151 -10.75 0.78 -3.12
N ALA A 152 -10.76 0.62 -4.43
CA ALA A 152 -11.01 -0.66 -5.07
C ALA A 152 -9.87 -1.09 -6.00
N ALA A 153 -9.70 -2.40 -6.16
CA ALA A 153 -8.91 -2.99 -7.23
C ALA A 153 -9.76 -3.97 -8.04
N ILE A 154 -9.39 -4.15 -9.31
CA ILE A 154 -9.97 -5.16 -10.20
C ILE A 154 -8.85 -6.07 -10.67
N ILE A 155 -8.93 -7.35 -10.34
CA ILE A 155 -8.00 -8.38 -10.83
C ILE A 155 -8.67 -9.11 -11.98
N THR A 156 -8.05 -9.06 -13.16
CA THR A 156 -8.49 -9.81 -14.33
C THR A 156 -7.69 -11.10 -14.48
N LEU A 157 -8.38 -12.25 -14.55
CA LEU A 157 -7.78 -13.55 -14.75
C LEU A 157 -7.79 -13.92 -16.24
N GLY A 158 -6.62 -14.23 -16.81
CA GLY A 158 -6.47 -14.55 -18.23
C GLY A 158 -6.68 -13.35 -19.15
N GLU A 159 -7.03 -13.63 -20.41
CA GLU A 159 -7.16 -12.60 -21.46
C GLU A 159 -8.59 -12.04 -21.61
N SER A 160 -9.59 -12.66 -20.99
CA SER A 160 -10.99 -12.27 -21.13
C SER A 160 -11.44 -11.42 -19.96
N GLY A 161 -11.69 -10.13 -20.19
CA GLY A 161 -12.09 -9.29 -19.07
C GLY A 161 -13.10 -8.23 -19.41
N SER A 162 -14.22 -8.23 -18.67
CA SER A 162 -15.13 -7.11 -18.47
C SER A 162 -14.52 -6.02 -17.57
N SER A 163 -13.19 -6.01 -17.39
CA SER A 163 -12.53 -5.13 -16.41
C SER A 163 -12.83 -3.66 -16.68
N GLU A 164 -12.85 -3.24 -17.93
CA GLU A 164 -13.11 -1.84 -18.31
C GLU A 164 -14.55 -1.41 -17.96
N THR A 165 -15.55 -2.26 -18.27
CA THR A 165 -16.95 -2.03 -17.90
C THR A 165 -17.13 -1.98 -16.38
N ILE A 166 -16.52 -2.94 -15.66
CA ILE A 166 -16.56 -3.00 -14.19
C ILE A 166 -15.89 -1.77 -13.59
N SER A 167 -14.73 -1.38 -14.10
CA SER A 167 -13.98 -0.20 -13.66
C SER A 167 -14.78 1.08 -13.83
N LYS A 168 -15.42 1.25 -14.99
CA LYS A 168 -16.27 2.40 -15.24
C LYS A 168 -17.44 2.45 -14.24
N ARG A 169 -18.14 1.32 -14.03
CA ARG A 169 -19.25 1.26 -13.07
C ARG A 169 -18.84 1.59 -11.64
N LEU A 170 -17.68 1.11 -11.20
CA LEU A 170 -17.14 1.46 -9.88
C LEU A 170 -16.86 2.97 -9.78
N ARG A 171 -16.20 3.56 -10.78
CA ARG A 171 -15.91 5.01 -10.80
C ARG A 171 -17.17 5.85 -10.83
N ASP A 172 -18.18 5.46 -11.64
CA ASP A 172 -19.47 6.13 -11.71
C ASP A 172 -20.23 6.08 -10.36
N ALA A 173 -20.02 5.02 -9.59
CA ALA A 173 -20.54 4.86 -8.23
C ALA A 173 -19.67 5.53 -7.13
N GLY A 174 -18.63 6.28 -7.52
CA GLY A 174 -17.80 7.05 -6.58
C GLY A 174 -16.65 6.27 -5.92
N TYR A 175 -16.31 5.07 -6.43
CA TYR A 175 -15.13 4.34 -5.96
C TYR A 175 -13.85 4.87 -6.61
N ALA A 176 -12.76 4.88 -5.85
CA ALA A 176 -11.43 5.09 -6.40
C ALA A 176 -10.82 3.76 -6.83
N VAL A 177 -10.84 3.46 -8.14
CA VAL A 177 -10.16 2.27 -8.68
C VAL A 177 -8.68 2.56 -8.79
N VAL A 178 -7.88 1.97 -7.89
CA VAL A 178 -6.47 2.29 -7.70
C VAL A 178 -5.50 1.30 -8.34
N GLU A 179 -5.96 0.07 -8.60
CA GLU A 179 -5.17 -0.98 -9.29
C GLU A 179 -6.05 -1.86 -10.16
N GLU A 180 -5.56 -2.21 -11.36
CA GLU A 180 -6.26 -3.07 -12.33
C GLU A 180 -5.29 -4.10 -12.94
N PRO A 181 -4.70 -5.02 -12.12
CA PRO A 181 -3.76 -6.01 -12.64
C PRO A 181 -4.47 -7.09 -13.47
N ALA A 182 -3.88 -7.45 -14.62
CA ALA A 182 -4.17 -8.68 -15.36
C ALA A 182 -3.13 -9.73 -14.97
N ILE A 183 -3.58 -10.91 -14.57
CA ILE A 183 -2.73 -12.01 -14.11
C ILE A 183 -3.16 -13.34 -14.75
N PRO A 184 -2.29 -14.35 -14.83
CA PRO A 184 -2.68 -15.69 -15.23
C PRO A 184 -3.82 -16.25 -14.39
N ASP A 185 -4.66 -17.12 -14.98
CA ASP A 185 -5.69 -17.89 -14.25
C ASP A 185 -5.03 -19.02 -13.45
N ASP A 186 -4.30 -18.64 -12.40
CA ASP A 186 -3.56 -19.52 -11.48
C ASP A 186 -3.88 -19.15 -10.03
N VAL A 187 -4.35 -20.13 -9.26
CA VAL A 187 -4.76 -19.95 -7.85
C VAL A 187 -3.64 -19.38 -6.98
N ARG A 188 -2.38 -19.76 -7.22
CA ARG A 188 -1.23 -19.32 -6.40
C ARG A 188 -0.91 -17.85 -6.67
N VAL A 189 -0.91 -17.45 -7.96
CA VAL A 189 -0.67 -16.07 -8.37
C VAL A 189 -1.79 -15.17 -7.86
N LEU A 190 -3.05 -15.59 -8.02
CA LEU A 190 -4.19 -14.85 -7.50
C LEU A 190 -4.14 -14.72 -5.97
N LYS A 191 -3.85 -15.80 -5.24
CA LYS A 191 -3.71 -15.77 -3.78
C LYS A 191 -2.65 -14.76 -3.34
N GLN A 192 -1.48 -14.74 -3.99
CA GLN A 192 -0.40 -13.80 -3.68
C GLN A 192 -0.85 -12.35 -3.90
N GLN A 193 -1.53 -12.06 -5.02
CA GLN A 193 -2.08 -10.73 -5.30
C GLN A 193 -3.15 -10.31 -4.30
N LEU A 194 -4.07 -11.20 -3.94
CA LEU A 194 -5.09 -10.93 -2.93
C LEU A 194 -4.45 -10.58 -1.58
N MET A 195 -3.49 -11.38 -1.12
CA MET A 195 -2.77 -11.11 0.13
C MET A 195 -2.05 -9.75 0.09
N ARG A 196 -1.39 -9.41 -1.02
CA ARG A 196 -0.73 -8.11 -1.19
C ARG A 196 -1.72 -6.95 -1.10
N LEU A 197 -2.85 -7.03 -1.81
CA LEU A 197 -3.85 -5.97 -1.84
C LEU A 197 -4.59 -5.82 -0.49
N CYS A 198 -4.84 -6.93 0.20
CA CYS A 198 -5.47 -6.92 1.52
C CYS A 198 -4.52 -6.47 2.64
N ASP A 199 -3.32 -7.04 2.70
CA ASP A 199 -2.44 -6.90 3.87
C ASP A 199 -1.51 -5.68 3.75
N GLN A 200 -1.00 -5.41 2.53
CA GLN A 200 -0.06 -4.31 2.30
C GLN A 200 -0.75 -3.03 1.83
N ARG A 201 -1.75 -3.14 0.94
CA ARG A 201 -2.50 -2.00 0.41
C ARG A 201 -3.73 -1.66 1.24
N GLN A 202 -4.27 -2.62 1.99
CA GLN A 202 -5.46 -2.49 2.83
C GLN A 202 -6.65 -1.85 2.10
N LEU A 203 -6.88 -2.29 0.84
CA LEU A 203 -7.98 -1.78 0.03
C LEU A 203 -9.33 -2.17 0.63
N ASP A 204 -10.37 -1.40 0.35
CA ASP A 204 -11.72 -1.67 0.86
C ASP A 204 -12.41 -2.79 0.06
N LEU A 205 -12.20 -2.83 -1.27
CA LEU A 205 -12.83 -3.77 -2.18
C LEU A 205 -11.84 -4.34 -3.20
N ILE A 206 -11.87 -5.64 -3.41
CA ILE A 206 -11.16 -6.29 -4.51
C ILE A 206 -12.16 -7.09 -5.32
N LEU A 207 -12.27 -6.76 -6.61
CA LEU A 207 -13.07 -7.53 -7.56
C LEU A 207 -12.17 -8.45 -8.38
N VAL A 208 -12.58 -9.70 -8.52
CA VAL A 208 -11.91 -10.70 -9.37
C VAL A 208 -12.83 -11.04 -10.51
N THR A 209 -12.38 -10.82 -11.75
CA THR A 209 -13.15 -11.10 -12.98
C THR A 209 -12.37 -11.96 -13.95
N GLY A 210 -13.07 -12.62 -14.87
CA GLY A 210 -12.46 -13.54 -15.85
C GLY A 210 -12.14 -14.91 -15.26
N GLY A 211 -11.39 -15.72 -16.05
CA GLY A 211 -10.97 -17.06 -15.68
C GLY A 211 -12.10 -18.10 -15.68
N THR A 212 -11.78 -19.30 -15.19
CA THR A 212 -12.72 -20.46 -15.17
C THR A 212 -13.69 -20.44 -13.98
N GLY A 213 -13.54 -19.46 -13.06
CA GLY A 213 -14.37 -19.30 -11.86
C GLY A 213 -13.93 -20.17 -10.67
N SER A 214 -13.39 -21.37 -10.86
CA SER A 214 -12.91 -22.23 -9.76
C SER A 214 -11.68 -21.65 -9.07
N ALA A 215 -10.70 -21.17 -9.84
CA ALA A 215 -9.49 -20.56 -9.31
C ALA A 215 -9.78 -19.34 -8.42
N ALA A 216 -10.72 -18.50 -8.83
CA ALA A 216 -11.14 -17.35 -8.03
C ALA A 216 -11.76 -17.78 -6.68
N GLN A 217 -12.67 -18.75 -6.70
CA GLN A 217 -13.33 -19.24 -5.47
C GLN A 217 -12.34 -19.90 -4.51
N ASP A 218 -11.44 -20.75 -5.03
CA ASP A 218 -10.43 -21.44 -4.22
C ASP A 218 -9.43 -20.46 -3.60
N ALA A 219 -8.98 -19.46 -4.37
CA ALA A 219 -8.07 -18.45 -3.86
C ALA A 219 -8.72 -17.57 -2.79
N MET A 220 -9.95 -17.10 -3.03
CA MET A 220 -10.70 -16.27 -2.06
C MET A 220 -10.96 -17.03 -0.76
N ARG A 221 -11.38 -18.29 -0.84
CA ARG A 221 -11.56 -19.16 0.33
C ARG A 221 -10.27 -19.35 1.11
N ALA A 222 -9.15 -19.56 0.39
CA ALA A 222 -7.85 -19.81 1.01
C ALA A 222 -7.23 -18.58 1.70
N VAL A 223 -7.62 -17.36 1.32
CA VAL A 223 -7.14 -16.11 1.95
C VAL A 223 -8.10 -15.55 2.98
N SER A 224 -9.34 -16.01 3.04
CA SER A 224 -10.35 -15.52 3.98
C SER A 224 -9.92 -15.77 5.42
N ASP A 225 -10.07 -14.77 6.27
CA ASP A 225 -9.80 -14.82 7.71
C ASP A 225 -11.03 -14.48 8.56
N LYS A 226 -12.19 -14.30 7.91
CA LYS A 226 -13.47 -13.99 8.56
C LYS A 226 -14.61 -14.83 8.00
N PRO A 227 -15.76 -14.89 8.73
CA PRO A 227 -16.97 -15.56 8.27
C PRO A 227 -17.46 -15.03 6.93
N ASP A 228 -18.30 -15.83 6.26
CA ASP A 228 -18.98 -15.46 5.02
C ASP A 228 -19.69 -14.11 5.17
N PRO A 229 -19.46 -13.14 4.28
CA PRO A 229 -20.10 -11.83 4.32
C PRO A 229 -21.60 -11.85 3.90
N GLY A 230 -22.13 -13.02 3.51
CA GLY A 230 -23.49 -13.13 2.98
C GLY A 230 -23.63 -12.67 1.52
N ILE A 231 -22.53 -12.42 0.84
CA ILE A 231 -22.49 -12.06 -0.58
C ILE A 231 -22.01 -13.26 -1.40
N VAL A 232 -22.77 -13.61 -2.43
CA VAL A 232 -22.43 -14.76 -3.28
C VAL A 232 -21.05 -14.61 -3.92
N SER A 233 -20.23 -15.65 -3.75
CA SER A 233 -18.85 -15.69 -4.25
C SER A 233 -17.99 -14.53 -3.72
N ALA A 234 -18.07 -14.26 -2.43
CA ALA A 234 -17.26 -13.26 -1.75
C ALA A 234 -16.52 -13.85 -0.53
N ALA A 235 -15.53 -13.12 -0.06
CA ALA A 235 -14.72 -13.44 1.10
C ALA A 235 -14.26 -12.15 1.79
N ILE A 236 -13.81 -12.25 3.04
CA ILE A 236 -13.23 -11.12 3.78
C ILE A 236 -11.84 -11.51 4.24
N ARG A 237 -10.88 -10.59 4.06
CA ARG A 237 -9.57 -10.66 4.69
C ARG A 237 -9.21 -9.33 5.32
N GLY A 238 -8.96 -9.33 6.63
CA GLY A 238 -8.73 -8.11 7.40
C GLY A 238 -9.92 -7.17 7.33
N LYS A 239 -9.81 -6.09 6.58
CA LYS A 239 -10.88 -5.09 6.33
C LYS A 239 -11.32 -5.04 4.87
N THR A 240 -10.80 -5.91 4.05
CA THR A 240 -11.05 -5.96 2.62
C THR A 240 -12.16 -6.94 2.30
N LEU A 241 -13.17 -6.47 1.57
CA LEU A 241 -14.14 -7.31 0.89
C LEU A 241 -13.56 -7.76 -0.45
N ILE A 242 -13.56 -9.07 -0.69
CA ILE A 242 -13.12 -9.68 -1.95
C ILE A 242 -14.35 -10.31 -2.60
N ALA A 243 -14.63 -10.04 -3.86
CA ALA A 243 -15.77 -10.63 -4.55
C ALA A 243 -15.45 -11.02 -5.99
N ALA A 244 -16.00 -12.13 -6.45
CA ALA A 244 -16.00 -12.46 -7.87
C ALA A 244 -17.03 -11.59 -8.59
N ALA A 245 -16.62 -10.89 -9.65
CA ALA A 245 -17.40 -9.93 -10.38
C ALA A 245 -17.63 -10.37 -11.83
N THR A 246 -18.88 -10.32 -12.26
CA THR A 246 -19.31 -10.38 -13.66
C THR A 246 -20.24 -9.19 -13.92
N GLU A 247 -20.40 -8.77 -15.17
CA GLU A 247 -21.30 -7.66 -15.51
C GLU A 247 -22.70 -7.86 -14.96
N GLU A 248 -23.21 -9.09 -15.02
CA GLU A 248 -24.56 -9.47 -14.55
C GLU A 248 -24.73 -9.37 -13.02
N ARG A 249 -23.65 -9.55 -12.27
CA ARG A 249 -23.66 -9.55 -10.79
C ARG A 249 -23.33 -8.19 -10.18
N MET A 250 -22.89 -7.24 -10.99
CA MET A 250 -22.42 -5.96 -10.48
C MET A 250 -23.49 -5.19 -9.72
N ASP A 251 -24.75 -5.21 -10.18
CA ASP A 251 -25.82 -4.47 -9.51
C ASP A 251 -26.06 -5.01 -8.10
N ALA A 252 -26.24 -6.32 -7.96
CA ALA A 252 -26.43 -6.95 -6.65
C ALA A 252 -25.20 -6.76 -5.72
N LEU A 253 -23.98 -6.75 -6.27
CA LEU A 253 -22.77 -6.49 -5.51
C LEU A 253 -22.70 -5.04 -5.05
N MET A 254 -23.01 -4.08 -5.91
CA MET A 254 -23.02 -2.64 -5.59
C MET A 254 -24.05 -2.27 -4.54
N ASP A 255 -25.16 -3.00 -4.47
CA ASP A 255 -26.20 -2.80 -3.46
C ASP A 255 -25.77 -3.35 -2.08
N SER A 256 -25.05 -4.46 -2.05
CA SER A 256 -24.73 -5.18 -0.80
C SER A 256 -23.33 -4.85 -0.23
N ALA A 257 -22.33 -4.60 -1.08
CA ALA A 257 -20.96 -4.38 -0.65
C ALA A 257 -20.77 -3.15 0.29
N PRO A 258 -21.41 -1.99 0.07
CA PRO A 258 -21.22 -0.82 0.92
C PRO A 258 -21.51 -1.10 2.40
N GLN A 259 -22.58 -1.83 2.70
CA GLN A 259 -22.97 -2.16 4.07
C GLN A 259 -21.93 -3.05 4.75
N VAL A 260 -21.38 -4.04 4.04
CA VAL A 260 -20.32 -4.91 4.55
C VAL A 260 -19.04 -4.10 4.78
N MET A 261 -18.61 -3.30 3.82
CA MET A 261 -17.41 -2.48 3.92
C MET A 261 -17.51 -1.45 5.05
N GLU A 262 -18.68 -0.84 5.25
CA GLU A 262 -18.90 0.10 6.35
C GLU A 262 -18.80 -0.59 7.71
N SER A 263 -19.34 -1.79 7.86
CA SER A 263 -19.17 -2.63 9.05
C SER A 263 -17.69 -2.97 9.30
N LEU A 264 -16.93 -3.30 8.26
CA LEU A 264 -15.50 -3.58 8.36
C LEU A 264 -14.66 -2.34 8.72
N ARG A 265 -15.07 -1.17 8.25
CA ARG A 265 -14.41 0.12 8.55
C ARG A 265 -14.69 0.57 9.99
N ASN A 266 -15.92 0.38 10.48
CA ASN A 266 -16.37 0.82 11.80
C ASN A 266 -16.02 -0.15 12.94
N GLY A 267 -15.68 -1.40 12.64
CA GLY A 267 -15.22 -2.40 13.62
C GLY A 267 -13.78 -2.18 14.11
N ARG A 268 -13.33 -0.92 14.18
CA ARG A 268 -12.03 -0.48 14.70
C ARG A 268 -12.08 -0.23 16.19
#